data_1d2459d9e545c45c7ee629a20d8b7eea
#
_entry.id   1d2459d9e545c45c7ee629a20d8b7eea
#
_cell.length_a   1.000
_cell.length_b   1.000
_cell.length_c   1.000
_cell.angle_alpha   90.00
_cell.angle_beta   90.00
_cell.angle_gamma   90.00
#
_symmetry.space_group_name_H-M   'P 1'
#
loop_
_entity.id
_entity.type
_entity.pdbx_description
1 polymer ?
#
loop_
_entity_poly.entity_id
_entity_poly.type
_entity_poly.pdbx_seq_one_letter_code
_entity_poly.pdbx_strand_id
1 'polypeptide(L)'
;MKSCIQAALMAAVLPGVFSHQAGAAEVSAAPEVRREQSVLPFFRELAEGYELPEPFGVNLNYMQIRQGISVDSIRFSGLHLGRLPLDNIVHIDAGKTRQKSHTGTLRFDAWVFPFMNLYGLLGKTTGQSVSDIRVRTPLFTGGAFPGAGTQNLKFRLDFQGTTYGVGTTLVGGMNNWFTSLDANYTQTRFDILDGHIDTVTFSPRVGYYFDVPSVPVLQSSAGRMSVWVGGMYQDVEQRFRGKLNDLNMPSPALQAGMSQLNKTGDARFDVRQHLKKPWNMLAGIRYDPSRHFSLIAEAGFEKRKSFFVSGEYRF
;
A
#
# COMPACT_ATOMS: atom_id res chain seq x y z
N MET A 1 10.93 -19.41 -11.28
CA MET A 1 10.93 -18.88 -9.91
C MET A 1 9.58 -19.17 -9.25
N LYS A 2 9.31 -20.43 -8.95
CA LYS A 2 8.03 -20.92 -8.38
C LYS A 2 8.32 -21.82 -7.17
N SER A 3 9.12 -21.37 -6.19
CA SER A 3 9.51 -22.29 -5.10
C SER A 3 9.88 -21.62 -3.77
N CYS A 4 9.20 -20.55 -3.36
CA CYS A 4 9.46 -19.91 -2.05
C CYS A 4 8.20 -19.55 -1.24
N ILE A 5 7.01 -20.06 -1.59
CA ILE A 5 5.75 -19.68 -0.88
C ILE A 5 5.32 -20.75 0.15
N GLN A 6 5.98 -21.90 0.25
CA GLN A 6 5.49 -22.99 1.12
C GLN A 6 6.11 -23.09 2.53
N ALA A 7 6.94 -22.15 2.97
CA ALA A 7 7.68 -22.31 4.23
C ALA A 7 7.28 -21.39 5.40
N ALA A 8 6.16 -20.66 5.34
CA ALA A 8 5.82 -19.68 6.37
C ALA A 8 4.52 -19.94 7.15
N LEU A 9 3.99 -21.16 7.14
CA LEU A 9 2.69 -21.47 7.78
C LEU A 9 2.78 -22.42 8.98
N MET A 10 3.94 -22.55 9.61
CA MET A 10 4.08 -23.34 10.85
C MET A 10 4.88 -22.59 11.89
N ALA A 11 4.23 -21.73 12.67
CA ALA A 11 4.74 -21.38 14.00
C ALA A 11 3.62 -20.85 14.90
N ALA A 12 3.42 -21.59 15.98
CA ALA A 12 2.88 -21.21 17.28
C ALA A 12 1.36 -21.20 17.47
N VAL A 13 0.80 -22.38 17.60
CA VAL A 13 -0.29 -22.61 18.56
C VAL A 13 0.27 -23.49 19.68
N LEU A 14 0.56 -22.91 20.82
CA LEU A 14 0.78 -23.65 22.06
C LEU A 14 -0.39 -23.36 23.01
N PRO A 15 -1.15 -24.37 23.48
CA PRO A 15 -2.15 -24.18 24.51
C PRO A 15 -1.48 -24.23 25.90
N GLY A 16 -1.43 -23.09 26.56
CA GLY A 16 -1.07 -23.01 27.98
C GLY A 16 -2.32 -23.02 28.85
N VAL A 17 -2.60 -24.13 29.48
CA VAL A 17 -3.64 -24.29 30.51
C VAL A 17 -3.15 -23.66 31.81
N PHE A 18 -3.81 -22.64 32.32
CA PHE A 18 -3.69 -22.18 33.70
C PHE A 18 -5.08 -21.97 34.31
N SER A 19 -5.41 -22.85 35.24
CA SER A 19 -6.53 -22.70 36.17
C SER A 19 -6.21 -21.69 37.26
N HIS A 20 -7.06 -20.66 37.42
CA HIS A 20 -7.11 -19.89 38.67
C HIS A 20 -8.58 -19.74 39.08
N GLN A 21 -8.88 -20.30 40.25
CA GLN A 21 -10.11 -20.07 40.97
C GLN A 21 -10.14 -18.62 41.53
N ALA A 22 -11.23 -17.95 41.33
CA ALA A 22 -11.56 -16.73 42.07
C ALA A 22 -13.03 -16.79 42.51
N GLY A 23 -13.23 -16.50 43.78
CA GLY A 23 -14.46 -16.68 44.51
C GLY A 23 -15.63 -15.82 44.05
N ALA A 24 -16.80 -16.38 44.27
CA ALA A 24 -18.09 -15.79 44.01
C ALA A 24 -18.37 -14.60 44.92
N ALA A 25 -18.71 -13.45 44.34
CA ALA A 25 -19.51 -12.42 44.98
C ALA A 25 -20.81 -12.28 44.17
N GLU A 26 -21.94 -12.63 44.79
CA GLU A 26 -23.28 -12.41 44.25
C GLU A 26 -23.52 -10.90 44.07
N VAL A 27 -23.68 -10.46 42.84
CA VAL A 27 -24.20 -9.13 42.50
C VAL A 27 -25.53 -9.30 41.81
N SER A 28 -26.55 -8.69 42.43
CA SER A 28 -27.92 -8.59 42.00
C SER A 28 -28.09 -8.32 40.52
N ALA A 29 -28.84 -9.16 39.82
CA ALA A 29 -29.11 -9.08 38.37
C ALA A 29 -29.99 -7.86 38.06
N ALA A 30 -29.40 -6.87 37.37
CA ALA A 30 -30.15 -5.92 36.56
C ALA A 30 -30.63 -6.62 35.27
N PRO A 31 -31.77 -6.24 34.68
CA PRO A 31 -32.33 -6.95 33.52
C PRO A 31 -31.32 -6.92 32.35
N GLU A 32 -30.84 -8.07 31.96
CA GLU A 32 -30.06 -8.25 30.75
C GLU A 32 -30.89 -7.84 29.54
N VAL A 33 -30.57 -6.67 28.98
CA VAL A 33 -30.95 -6.37 27.62
C VAL A 33 -30.24 -7.41 26.74
N ARG A 34 -31.03 -8.36 26.25
CA ARG A 34 -30.54 -9.39 25.29
C ARG A 34 -29.98 -8.70 24.07
N ARG A 35 -28.71 -8.36 24.10
CA ARG A 35 -27.98 -7.96 22.89
C ARG A 35 -28.02 -9.17 21.97
N GLU A 36 -28.61 -9.02 20.78
CA GLU A 36 -28.49 -10.02 19.73
C GLU A 36 -27.00 -10.30 19.55
N GLN A 37 -26.59 -11.51 19.93
CA GLN A 37 -25.20 -11.89 19.84
C GLN A 37 -24.88 -12.02 18.36
N SER A 38 -24.06 -11.10 17.83
CA SER A 38 -23.51 -11.22 16.49
C SER A 38 -22.97 -12.64 16.30
N VAL A 39 -23.23 -13.24 15.14
CA VAL A 39 -22.72 -14.57 14.77
C VAL A 39 -21.17 -14.56 14.70
N LEU A 40 -20.58 -13.41 14.44
CA LEU A 40 -19.13 -13.23 14.37
C LEU A 40 -18.55 -12.62 15.66
N PRO A 41 -17.29 -12.93 15.98
CA PRO A 41 -16.41 -13.93 15.36
C PRO A 41 -16.81 -15.36 15.73
N PHE A 42 -16.51 -16.32 14.84
CA PHE A 42 -16.64 -17.74 15.13
C PHE A 42 -15.59 -18.18 16.16
N PHE A 43 -15.88 -19.24 16.96
CA PHE A 43 -14.96 -19.80 17.95
C PHE A 43 -14.49 -18.77 18.99
N ARG A 44 -15.42 -18.03 19.56
CA ARG A 44 -15.14 -17.01 20.61
C ARG A 44 -14.47 -17.58 21.84
N GLU A 45 -14.69 -18.87 22.11
CA GLU A 45 -14.07 -19.64 23.18
C GLU A 45 -12.53 -19.67 23.09
N LEU A 46 -11.95 -19.48 21.89
CA LEU A 46 -10.50 -19.40 21.72
C LEU A 46 -9.89 -18.12 22.31
N ALA A 47 -10.71 -17.16 22.68
CA ALA A 47 -10.30 -15.89 23.26
C ALA A 47 -10.88 -15.68 24.67
N GLU A 48 -11.18 -16.76 25.39
CA GLU A 48 -11.60 -16.66 26.78
C GLU A 48 -10.60 -15.85 27.62
N GLY A 49 -11.09 -14.86 28.36
CA GLY A 49 -10.26 -13.94 29.13
C GLY A 49 -9.76 -12.71 28.39
N TYR A 50 -10.06 -12.56 27.08
CA TYR A 50 -9.74 -11.37 26.29
C TYR A 50 -10.99 -10.63 25.84
N GLU A 51 -10.96 -9.30 25.88
CA GLU A 51 -12.01 -8.48 25.28
C GLU A 51 -11.89 -8.51 23.76
N LEU A 52 -12.90 -9.06 23.09
CA LEU A 52 -13.00 -9.07 21.65
C LEU A 52 -13.46 -7.70 21.13
N PRO A 53 -12.91 -7.22 20.00
CA PRO A 53 -13.42 -6.05 19.33
C PRO A 53 -14.82 -6.32 18.73
N GLU A 54 -15.58 -5.26 18.48
CA GLU A 54 -16.81 -5.37 17.71
C GLU A 54 -16.53 -5.97 16.34
N PRO A 55 -17.44 -6.84 15.83
CA PRO A 55 -17.12 -7.74 14.70
C PRO A 55 -16.89 -7.04 13.37
N PHE A 56 -17.57 -5.93 13.12
CA PHE A 56 -17.45 -5.20 11.85
C PHE A 56 -16.75 -3.86 12.03
N GLY A 57 -16.00 -3.44 11.01
CA GLY A 57 -15.29 -2.19 11.02
C GLY A 57 -15.36 -1.46 9.68
N VAL A 58 -15.39 -0.13 9.78
CA VAL A 58 -15.21 0.79 8.64
C VAL A 58 -14.06 1.71 8.97
N ASN A 59 -13.09 1.80 8.05
CA ASN A 59 -11.88 2.60 8.25
C ASN A 59 -11.70 3.59 7.12
N LEU A 60 -11.44 4.84 7.45
CA LEU A 60 -10.97 5.85 6.50
C LEU A 60 -9.47 5.99 6.65
N ASN A 61 -8.73 5.70 5.56
CA ASN A 61 -7.28 5.65 5.57
C ASN A 61 -6.70 6.68 4.62
N TYR A 62 -5.58 7.24 5.02
CA TYR A 62 -4.72 8.05 4.15
C TYR A 62 -3.28 7.58 4.26
N MET A 63 -2.63 7.38 3.13
CA MET A 63 -1.25 6.95 3.04
C MET A 63 -0.45 7.82 2.08
N GLN A 64 0.70 8.29 2.52
CA GLN A 64 1.69 8.94 1.68
C GLN A 64 2.95 8.08 1.62
N ILE A 65 3.47 7.85 0.41
CA ILE A 65 4.71 7.08 0.21
C ILE A 65 5.68 7.88 -0.67
N ARG A 66 6.98 7.80 -0.32
CA ARG A 66 8.11 8.22 -1.16
C ARG A 66 9.10 7.08 -1.25
N GLN A 67 9.37 6.62 -2.48
CA GLN A 67 10.16 5.40 -2.70
C GLN A 67 11.02 5.49 -3.95
N GLY A 68 12.05 4.64 -4.01
CA GLY A 68 12.86 4.42 -5.20
C GLY A 68 12.27 3.30 -6.04
N ILE A 69 12.17 3.54 -7.34
CA ILE A 69 11.67 2.60 -8.33
C ILE A 69 12.80 2.21 -9.26
N SER A 70 12.80 0.97 -9.72
CA SER A 70 13.66 0.46 -10.79
C SER A 70 12.85 0.35 -12.06
N VAL A 71 13.34 0.93 -13.14
CA VAL A 71 12.70 0.83 -14.46
C VAL A 71 13.29 -0.36 -15.20
N ASP A 72 12.46 -1.31 -15.57
CA ASP A 72 12.86 -2.54 -16.25
C ASP A 72 12.96 -2.35 -17.75
N SER A 73 11.99 -1.65 -18.31
CA SER A 73 11.96 -1.37 -19.75
C SER A 73 11.15 -0.12 -20.06
N ILE A 74 11.61 0.62 -21.05
CA ILE A 74 10.89 1.69 -21.72
C ILE A 74 10.86 1.33 -23.19
N ARG A 75 9.69 1.14 -23.77
CA ARG A 75 9.50 0.79 -25.16
C ARG A 75 8.57 1.79 -25.83
N PHE A 76 8.92 2.18 -27.05
CA PHE A 76 8.05 2.94 -27.92
C PHE A 76 7.66 2.06 -29.10
N SER A 77 6.45 2.24 -29.61
CA SER A 77 5.95 1.58 -30.82
C SER A 77 5.18 2.58 -31.66
N GLY A 78 5.16 2.35 -32.98
CA GLY A 78 4.44 3.21 -33.91
C GLY A 78 5.16 4.52 -34.24
N LEU A 79 6.47 4.64 -33.95
CA LEU A 79 7.30 5.73 -34.40
C LEU A 79 7.82 5.47 -35.83
N HIS A 80 7.61 6.42 -36.73
CA HIS A 80 8.04 6.27 -38.13
C HIS A 80 8.76 7.52 -38.63
N LEU A 81 9.83 7.31 -39.37
CA LEU A 81 10.46 8.36 -40.19
C LEU A 81 10.20 8.04 -41.67
N GLY A 82 9.16 8.65 -42.23
CA GLY A 82 8.65 8.25 -43.54
C GLY A 82 8.12 6.83 -43.53
N ARG A 83 8.77 5.92 -44.25
CA ARG A 83 8.42 4.47 -44.30
C ARG A 83 9.29 3.61 -43.35
N LEU A 84 10.25 4.17 -42.64
CA LEU A 84 11.15 3.44 -41.74
C LEU A 84 10.58 3.39 -40.33
N PRO A 85 10.31 2.19 -39.75
CA PRO A 85 9.92 2.05 -38.33
C PRO A 85 11.12 2.33 -37.45
N LEU A 86 10.93 3.12 -36.40
CA LEU A 86 11.98 3.53 -35.45
C LEU A 86 11.90 2.81 -34.10
N ASP A 87 11.04 1.83 -33.96
CA ASP A 87 10.71 1.15 -32.70
C ASP A 87 11.94 0.58 -31.94
N ASN A 88 12.99 0.21 -32.69
CA ASN A 88 14.23 -0.35 -32.14
C ASN A 88 15.43 0.59 -32.19
N ILE A 89 15.26 1.84 -32.63
CA ILE A 89 16.36 2.77 -32.89
C ILE A 89 16.55 3.76 -31.72
N VAL A 90 15.46 4.07 -31.02
CA VAL A 90 15.50 4.94 -29.84
C VAL A 90 15.74 4.09 -28.59
N HIS A 91 16.94 4.21 -28.02
CA HIS A 91 17.28 3.53 -26.76
C HIS A 91 17.18 4.52 -25.62
N ILE A 92 16.39 4.15 -24.60
CA ILE A 92 16.25 4.94 -23.38
C ILE A 92 16.75 4.12 -22.19
N ASP A 93 17.83 4.63 -21.62
CA ASP A 93 18.35 4.11 -20.37
C ASP A 93 17.75 4.91 -19.21
N ALA A 94 16.99 4.26 -18.35
CA ALA A 94 16.50 4.86 -17.13
C ALA A 94 17.52 4.75 -16.01
N GLY A 95 17.81 5.89 -15.40
CA GLY A 95 18.70 5.98 -14.24
C GLY A 95 17.89 5.95 -12.93
N LYS A 96 18.18 6.92 -12.05
CA LYS A 96 17.50 7.02 -10.75
C LYS A 96 16.06 7.47 -10.91
N THR A 97 15.12 6.62 -10.48
CA THR A 97 13.71 6.93 -10.47
C THR A 97 13.19 7.06 -9.04
N ARG A 98 12.44 8.11 -8.77
CA ARG A 98 11.79 8.40 -7.49
C ARG A 98 10.30 8.58 -7.72
N GLN A 99 9.51 7.92 -6.88
CA GLN A 99 8.06 8.01 -6.89
C GLN A 99 7.57 8.61 -5.58
N LYS A 100 6.54 9.45 -5.70
CA LYS A 100 5.74 9.95 -4.58
C LYS A 100 4.28 9.68 -4.91
N SER A 101 3.55 9.10 -3.95
CA SER A 101 2.12 8.83 -4.11
C SER A 101 1.35 9.13 -2.83
N HIS A 102 0.08 9.41 -3.00
CA HIS A 102 -0.91 9.63 -1.97
C HIS A 102 -2.10 8.72 -2.26
N THR A 103 -2.55 7.98 -1.28
CA THR A 103 -3.67 7.06 -1.41
C THR A 103 -4.66 7.31 -0.30
N GLY A 104 -5.91 7.61 -0.65
CA GLY A 104 -7.04 7.63 0.27
C GLY A 104 -7.92 6.41 0.03
N THR A 105 -8.23 5.63 1.07
CA THR A 105 -9.05 4.43 0.95
C THR A 105 -10.11 4.34 2.03
N LEU A 106 -11.25 3.78 1.68
CA LEU A 106 -12.24 3.26 2.59
C LEU A 106 -12.03 1.74 2.70
N ARG A 107 -11.89 1.23 3.91
CA ARG A 107 -11.72 -0.18 4.21
C ARG A 107 -12.95 -0.65 4.99
N PHE A 108 -13.48 -1.80 4.61
CA PHE A 108 -14.50 -2.55 5.33
C PHE A 108 -13.89 -3.86 5.80
N ASP A 109 -14.07 -4.18 7.06
CA ASP A 109 -13.49 -5.37 7.65
C ASP A 109 -14.46 -6.12 8.57
N ALA A 110 -14.17 -7.42 8.76
CA ALA A 110 -14.87 -8.26 9.70
C ALA A 110 -13.89 -9.19 10.43
N TRP A 111 -14.07 -9.31 11.74
CA TRP A 111 -13.42 -10.34 12.54
C TRP A 111 -14.15 -11.68 12.33
N VAL A 112 -13.57 -12.53 11.51
CA VAL A 112 -14.13 -13.87 11.22
C VAL A 112 -13.81 -14.84 12.35
N PHE A 113 -12.60 -14.76 12.85
CA PHE A 113 -12.14 -15.46 14.05
C PHE A 113 -11.57 -14.46 15.06
N PRO A 114 -11.45 -14.81 16.35
CA PRO A 114 -10.86 -13.90 17.34
C PRO A 114 -9.46 -13.41 17.01
N PHE A 115 -8.73 -14.19 16.22
CA PHE A 115 -7.35 -13.93 15.81
C PHE A 115 -7.23 -13.50 14.34
N MET A 116 -8.35 -13.45 13.55
CA MET A 116 -8.31 -13.20 12.11
C MET A 116 -9.38 -12.21 11.67
N ASN A 117 -8.94 -11.11 11.10
CA ASN A 117 -9.75 -10.10 10.46
C ASN A 117 -9.57 -10.19 8.93
N LEU A 118 -10.68 -10.19 8.19
CA LEU A 118 -10.71 -10.09 6.73
C LEU A 118 -11.20 -8.72 6.32
N TYR A 119 -10.65 -8.19 5.23
CA TYR A 119 -11.07 -6.88 4.75
C TYR A 119 -11.00 -6.70 3.23
N GLY A 120 -11.84 -5.78 2.76
CA GLY A 120 -11.77 -5.19 1.44
C GLY A 120 -11.51 -3.70 1.53
N LEU A 121 -10.85 -3.13 0.53
CA LEU A 121 -10.61 -1.70 0.44
C LEU A 121 -10.89 -1.16 -0.96
N LEU A 122 -11.33 0.10 -1.01
CA LEU A 122 -11.57 0.85 -2.23
C LEU A 122 -11.14 2.31 -2.02
N GLY A 123 -10.52 2.91 -3.02
CA GLY A 123 -10.10 4.31 -2.91
C GLY A 123 -9.47 4.88 -4.16
N LYS A 124 -8.76 5.98 -3.98
CA LYS A 124 -8.06 6.70 -5.04
C LYS A 124 -6.59 6.88 -4.69
N THR A 125 -5.75 6.66 -5.69
CA THR A 125 -4.32 6.91 -5.62
C THR A 125 -3.94 7.98 -6.64
N THR A 126 -3.17 8.97 -6.20
CA THR A 126 -2.53 9.95 -7.05
C THR A 126 -1.03 9.92 -6.82
N GLY A 127 -0.25 10.14 -7.85
CA GLY A 127 1.20 10.10 -7.70
C GLY A 127 1.97 10.64 -8.88
N GLN A 128 3.26 10.68 -8.65
CA GLN A 128 4.23 11.23 -9.60
C GLN A 128 5.48 10.37 -9.54
N SER A 129 6.00 10.01 -10.70
CA SER A 129 7.29 9.33 -10.87
C SER A 129 8.22 10.26 -11.65
N VAL A 130 9.43 10.49 -11.14
CA VAL A 130 10.46 11.29 -11.79
C VAL A 130 11.68 10.41 -12.01
N SER A 131 12.04 10.22 -13.27
CA SER A 131 13.15 9.39 -13.72
C SER A 131 14.23 10.26 -14.38
N ASP A 132 15.48 10.05 -14.00
CA ASP A 132 16.62 10.54 -14.79
C ASP A 132 16.78 9.58 -15.97
N ILE A 133 16.57 10.06 -17.20
CA ILE A 133 16.66 9.26 -18.42
C ILE A 133 17.79 9.72 -19.30
N ARG A 134 18.41 8.76 -19.99
CA ARG A 134 19.39 9.00 -21.06
C ARG A 134 18.81 8.49 -22.37
N VAL A 135 18.53 9.39 -23.27
CA VAL A 135 18.02 9.09 -24.60
C VAL A 135 19.18 9.04 -25.56
N ARG A 136 19.33 7.94 -26.30
CA ARG A 136 20.32 7.75 -27.36
C ARG A 136 19.61 7.52 -28.68
N THR A 137 19.96 8.34 -29.68
CA THR A 137 19.42 8.25 -31.03
C THR A 137 20.58 8.08 -32.02
N PRO A 138 21.12 6.88 -32.22
CA PRO A 138 22.36 6.66 -32.99
C PRO A 138 22.23 7.03 -34.47
N LEU A 139 21.04 7.00 -35.06
CA LEU A 139 20.84 7.33 -36.48
C LEU A 139 20.88 8.82 -36.81
N PHE A 140 20.93 9.71 -35.83
CA PHE A 140 20.83 11.15 -36.04
C PHE A 140 22.02 11.91 -35.51
N THR A 141 23.24 11.39 -35.74
CA THR A 141 24.51 12.00 -35.29
C THR A 141 24.87 13.26 -36.04
N GLY A 142 24.13 13.64 -37.08
CA GLY A 142 24.48 14.74 -38.02
C GLY A 142 23.83 16.09 -37.75
N GLY A 143 23.27 16.35 -36.59
CA GLY A 143 22.74 17.71 -36.24
C GLY A 143 21.47 18.17 -36.94
N ALA A 144 20.94 17.39 -37.91
CA ALA A 144 19.75 17.76 -38.71
C ALA A 144 18.43 17.50 -38.00
N PHE A 145 18.46 16.87 -36.82
CA PHE A 145 17.23 16.52 -36.07
C PHE A 145 17.27 17.15 -34.68
N PRO A 146 16.22 17.90 -34.24
CA PRO A 146 16.15 18.38 -32.88
C PRO A 146 16.15 17.19 -31.89
N GLY A 147 17.17 17.13 -31.01
CA GLY A 147 17.30 16.02 -30.06
C GLY A 147 18.22 14.87 -30.51
N ALA A 148 18.98 15.04 -31.61
CA ALA A 148 20.00 14.08 -32.04
C ALA A 148 21.13 13.91 -30.99
N GLY A 149 21.66 12.70 -30.87
CA GLY A 149 22.78 12.36 -29.97
C GLY A 149 22.33 11.83 -28.61
N THR A 150 23.16 12.00 -27.60
CA THR A 150 22.89 11.56 -26.22
C THR A 150 22.43 12.74 -25.38
N GLN A 151 21.21 12.64 -24.84
CA GLN A 151 20.65 13.65 -23.94
C GLN A 151 20.31 13.06 -22.56
N ASN A 152 20.71 13.76 -21.50
CA ASN A 152 20.30 13.44 -20.13
C ASN A 152 19.11 14.34 -19.76
N LEU A 153 17.98 13.74 -19.48
CA LEU A 153 16.70 14.42 -19.24
C LEU A 153 16.03 13.93 -17.98
N LYS A 154 15.18 14.74 -17.41
CA LYS A 154 14.27 14.31 -16.32
C LYS A 154 12.89 14.07 -16.90
N PHE A 155 12.47 12.82 -16.89
CA PHE A 155 11.14 12.41 -17.32
C PHE A 155 10.21 12.36 -16.11
N ARG A 156 9.11 13.09 -16.18
CA ARG A 156 8.07 13.11 -15.16
C ARG A 156 6.81 12.46 -15.70
N LEU A 157 6.28 11.51 -14.91
CA LEU A 157 5.02 10.84 -15.17
C LEU A 157 4.10 11.08 -13.98
N ASP A 158 3.01 11.79 -14.19
CA ASP A 158 1.94 11.95 -13.22
C ASP A 158 0.88 10.89 -13.49
N PHE A 159 0.34 10.29 -12.42
CA PHE A 159 -0.67 9.25 -12.52
C PHE A 159 -1.75 9.42 -11.47
N GLN A 160 -2.96 9.01 -11.82
CA GLN A 160 -4.11 8.94 -10.96
C GLN A 160 -4.91 7.69 -11.30
N GLY A 161 -5.49 7.03 -10.28
CA GLY A 161 -6.25 5.82 -10.50
C GLY A 161 -7.11 5.41 -9.32
N THR A 162 -7.96 4.44 -9.58
CA THR A 162 -8.79 3.78 -8.58
C THR A 162 -8.05 2.58 -8.02
N THR A 163 -7.93 2.53 -6.69
CA THR A 163 -7.27 1.46 -5.95
C THR A 163 -8.33 0.60 -5.27
N TYR A 164 -8.24 -0.71 -5.42
CA TYR A 164 -9.05 -1.69 -4.71
C TYR A 164 -8.18 -2.87 -4.29
N GLY A 165 -8.63 -3.58 -3.27
CA GLY A 165 -7.86 -4.71 -2.76
C GLY A 165 -8.57 -5.47 -1.66
N VAL A 166 -7.95 -6.57 -1.29
CA VAL A 166 -8.38 -7.46 -0.22
C VAL A 166 -7.20 -7.83 0.65
N GLY A 167 -7.48 -8.17 1.90
CA GLY A 167 -6.42 -8.60 2.80
C GLY A 167 -6.93 -9.27 4.06
N THR A 168 -5.99 -9.70 4.86
CA THR A 168 -6.22 -10.30 6.17
C THR A 168 -5.22 -9.78 7.18
N THR A 169 -5.69 -9.64 8.41
CA THR A 169 -4.84 -9.34 9.55
C THR A 169 -4.98 -10.47 10.57
N LEU A 170 -3.88 -11.12 10.88
CA LEU A 170 -3.78 -12.09 11.97
C LEU A 170 -3.24 -11.39 13.19
N VAL A 171 -3.81 -11.67 14.36
CA VAL A 171 -3.35 -11.11 15.63
C VAL A 171 -3.20 -12.20 16.67
N GLY A 172 -2.27 -11.99 17.58
CA GLY A 172 -2.07 -12.82 18.76
C GLY A 172 -1.42 -11.99 19.84
N GLY A 173 -1.64 -12.37 21.11
CA GLY A 173 -1.08 -11.60 22.22
C GLY A 173 -0.97 -12.44 23.48
N MET A 174 -0.14 -11.94 24.39
CA MET A 174 -0.01 -12.48 25.73
C MET A 174 0.28 -11.33 26.71
N ASN A 175 -0.56 -11.20 27.73
CA ASN A 175 -0.56 -10.06 28.64
C ASN A 175 -0.77 -8.75 27.85
N ASN A 176 0.15 -7.80 27.98
CA ASN A 176 0.11 -6.52 27.28
C ASN A 176 0.87 -6.53 25.94
N TRP A 177 1.55 -7.62 25.59
CA TRP A 177 2.25 -7.76 24.32
C TRP A 177 1.32 -8.30 23.23
N PHE A 178 1.45 -7.80 22.03
CA PHE A 178 0.76 -8.33 20.87
C PHE A 178 1.69 -8.47 19.67
N THR A 179 1.33 -9.39 18.80
CA THR A 179 1.86 -9.52 17.46
C THR A 179 0.74 -9.38 16.46
N SER A 180 1.02 -8.78 15.33
CA SER A 180 0.09 -8.76 14.21
C SER A 180 0.81 -9.01 12.90
N LEU A 181 0.11 -9.65 11.99
CA LEU A 181 0.57 -9.96 10.66
C LEU A 181 -0.49 -9.52 9.68
N ASP A 182 -0.22 -8.47 8.93
CA ASP A 182 -1.10 -8.01 7.86
C ASP A 182 -0.57 -8.47 6.51
N ALA A 183 -1.45 -9.03 5.70
CA ALA A 183 -1.16 -9.45 4.34
C ALA A 183 -2.27 -8.96 3.40
N ASN A 184 -1.91 -8.27 2.32
CA ASN A 184 -2.89 -7.77 1.37
C ASN A 184 -2.37 -7.77 -0.07
N TYR A 185 -3.33 -7.80 -0.98
CA TYR A 185 -3.16 -7.55 -2.40
C TYR A 185 -4.01 -6.35 -2.79
N THR A 186 -3.39 -5.38 -3.46
CA THR A 186 -4.06 -4.20 -3.99
C THR A 186 -3.72 -4.01 -5.46
N GLN A 187 -4.70 -3.54 -6.22
CA GLN A 187 -4.51 -3.12 -7.60
C GLN A 187 -4.98 -1.69 -7.76
N THR A 188 -4.17 -0.86 -8.40
CA THR A 188 -4.55 0.49 -8.83
C THR A 188 -4.66 0.52 -10.34
N ARG A 189 -5.84 0.80 -10.86
CA ARG A 189 -6.09 1.04 -12.30
C ARG A 189 -6.07 2.53 -12.58
N PHE A 190 -5.33 2.93 -13.60
CA PHE A 190 -5.21 4.33 -13.97
C PHE A 190 -6.46 4.83 -14.67
N ASP A 191 -6.80 6.11 -14.42
CA ASP A 191 -7.97 6.77 -15.00
C ASP A 191 -7.67 7.30 -16.41
N ILE A 192 -6.42 7.72 -16.69
CA ILE A 192 -6.02 8.42 -17.92
C ILE A 192 -5.10 7.56 -18.79
N LEU A 193 -4.30 6.69 -18.17
CA LEU A 193 -3.33 5.84 -18.84
C LEU A 193 -3.81 4.39 -18.85
N ASP A 194 -3.55 3.67 -19.93
CA ASP A 194 -3.73 2.22 -19.93
C ASP A 194 -2.63 1.61 -19.06
N GLY A 195 -2.98 1.07 -17.91
CA GLY A 195 -2.01 0.44 -17.03
C GLY A 195 -2.53 0.25 -15.61
N HIS A 196 -1.69 -0.37 -14.81
CA HIS A 196 -2.03 -0.71 -13.43
C HIS A 196 -0.77 -0.77 -12.56
N ILE A 197 -1.00 -0.69 -11.26
CA ILE A 197 -0.02 -1.00 -10.23
C ILE A 197 -0.58 -2.16 -9.43
N ASP A 198 0.13 -3.27 -9.40
CA ASP A 198 -0.16 -4.40 -8.54
C ASP A 198 0.78 -4.37 -7.35
N THR A 199 0.24 -4.59 -6.16
CA THR A 199 1.02 -4.56 -4.93
C THR A 199 0.62 -5.71 -4.02
N VAL A 200 1.58 -6.53 -3.64
CA VAL A 200 1.48 -7.48 -2.54
C VAL A 200 2.21 -6.89 -1.34
N THR A 201 1.54 -6.82 -0.21
CA THR A 201 2.13 -6.30 1.04
C THR A 201 2.04 -7.34 2.13
N PHE A 202 3.11 -7.44 2.92
CA PHE A 202 3.21 -8.29 4.09
C PHE A 202 3.88 -7.50 5.22
N SER A 203 3.18 -7.35 6.36
CA SER A 203 3.63 -6.45 7.43
C SER A 203 3.52 -7.11 8.80
N PRO A 204 4.60 -7.76 9.28
CA PRO A 204 4.70 -8.22 10.67
C PRO A 204 4.94 -7.05 11.62
N ARG A 205 4.27 -7.06 12.76
CA ARG A 205 4.41 -6.07 13.84
C ARG A 205 4.44 -6.75 15.19
N VAL A 206 5.18 -6.16 16.13
CA VAL A 206 5.15 -6.49 17.55
C VAL A 206 4.96 -5.21 18.33
N GLY A 207 4.09 -5.25 19.33
CA GLY A 207 3.74 -4.06 20.08
C GLY A 207 3.29 -4.34 21.50
N TYR A 208 2.98 -3.27 22.18
CA TYR A 208 2.60 -3.27 23.59
C TYR A 208 1.40 -2.35 23.82
N TYR A 209 0.43 -2.85 24.62
CA TYR A 209 -0.75 -2.09 25.05
C TYR A 209 -0.50 -1.48 26.42
N PHE A 210 -0.99 -0.26 26.63
CA PHE A 210 -1.07 0.36 27.93
C PHE A 210 -2.39 1.14 28.07
N ASP A 211 -2.95 1.10 29.26
CA ASP A 211 -4.14 1.83 29.58
C ASP A 211 -3.81 3.30 29.83
N VAL A 212 -4.58 4.18 29.25
CA VAL A 212 -4.44 5.62 29.41
C VAL A 212 -5.58 6.09 30.31
N PRO A 213 -5.28 6.82 31.40
CA PRO A 213 -6.32 7.37 32.26
C PRO A 213 -7.22 8.30 31.46
N SER A 214 -8.49 8.40 31.87
CA SER A 214 -9.47 9.30 31.25
C SER A 214 -8.93 10.72 31.19
N VAL A 215 -8.99 11.32 29.99
CA VAL A 215 -8.62 12.73 29.79
C VAL A 215 -9.90 13.56 29.92
N PRO A 216 -10.10 14.35 31.00
CA PRO A 216 -11.34 15.08 31.26
C PRO A 216 -11.75 16.04 30.13
N VAL A 217 -10.77 16.58 29.40
CA VAL A 217 -10.96 17.52 28.27
C VAL A 217 -11.66 16.87 27.08
N LEU A 218 -11.49 15.55 26.89
CA LEU A 218 -12.06 14.81 25.76
C LEU A 218 -13.38 14.08 26.10
N GLN A 219 -13.87 14.21 27.35
CA GLN A 219 -15.03 13.46 27.85
C GLN A 219 -14.94 11.94 27.59
N SER A 220 -13.69 11.42 27.44
CA SER A 220 -13.48 10.03 27.16
C SER A 220 -13.33 9.24 28.46
N SER A 221 -14.01 8.12 28.56
CA SER A 221 -13.71 7.05 29.51
C SER A 221 -12.25 6.60 29.34
N ALA A 222 -11.68 5.89 30.30
CA ALA A 222 -10.33 5.33 30.20
C ALA A 222 -10.14 4.69 28.81
N GLY A 223 -9.12 5.18 28.10
CA GLY A 223 -8.80 4.70 26.75
C GLY A 223 -7.65 3.71 26.78
N ARG A 224 -7.45 3.00 25.68
CA ARG A 224 -6.28 2.12 25.48
C ARG A 224 -5.37 2.73 24.42
N MET A 225 -4.07 2.64 24.65
CA MET A 225 -3.07 3.03 23.67
C MET A 225 -2.18 1.83 23.35
N SER A 226 -1.73 1.72 22.13
CA SER A 226 -0.71 0.74 21.77
C SER A 226 0.35 1.37 20.90
N VAL A 227 1.58 0.86 21.03
CA VAL A 227 2.71 1.21 20.17
C VAL A 227 3.31 -0.06 19.60
N TRP A 228 3.87 0.03 18.42
CA TRP A 228 4.53 -1.11 17.78
C TRP A 228 5.70 -0.68 16.92
N VAL A 229 6.55 -1.66 16.69
CA VAL A 229 7.56 -1.65 15.64
C VAL A 229 7.34 -2.85 14.74
N GLY A 230 7.80 -2.75 13.51
CA GLY A 230 7.61 -3.84 12.56
C GLY A 230 8.38 -3.66 11.28
N GLY A 231 8.12 -4.56 10.35
CA GLY A 231 8.61 -4.50 8.99
C GLY A 231 7.45 -4.45 7.99
N MET A 232 7.74 -3.97 6.79
CA MET A 232 6.83 -4.04 5.65
C MET A 232 7.60 -4.57 4.46
N TYR A 233 7.24 -5.73 3.99
CA TYR A 233 7.62 -6.24 2.69
C TYR A 233 6.56 -5.81 1.67
N GLN A 234 7.00 -5.24 0.55
CA GLN A 234 6.12 -4.96 -0.58
C GLN A 234 6.77 -5.44 -1.86
N ASP A 235 5.97 -6.12 -2.66
CA ASP A 235 6.27 -6.37 -4.06
C ASP A 235 5.33 -5.50 -4.90
N VAL A 236 5.91 -4.61 -5.70
CA VAL A 236 5.17 -3.60 -6.46
C VAL A 236 5.59 -3.71 -7.92
N GLU A 237 4.66 -4.14 -8.75
CA GLU A 237 4.79 -4.14 -10.19
C GLU A 237 3.94 -3.04 -10.80
N GLN A 238 4.53 -2.25 -11.69
CA GLN A 238 3.86 -1.12 -12.32
C GLN A 238 4.01 -1.21 -13.82
N ARG A 239 2.92 -1.01 -14.53
CA ARG A 239 2.91 -0.93 -15.97
C ARG A 239 2.15 0.30 -16.42
N PHE A 240 2.84 1.15 -17.16
CA PHE A 240 2.28 2.37 -17.74
C PHE A 240 2.26 2.24 -19.25
N ARG A 241 1.10 2.45 -19.86
CA ARG A 241 0.90 2.47 -21.30
C ARG A 241 0.06 3.68 -21.67
N GLY A 242 0.30 4.23 -22.85
CA GLY A 242 -0.51 5.32 -23.35
C GLY A 242 -0.05 5.77 -24.73
N LYS A 243 -0.74 6.77 -25.25
CA LYS A 243 -0.30 7.45 -26.46
C LYS A 243 0.88 8.36 -26.12
N LEU A 244 1.82 8.45 -27.04
CA LEU A 244 3.00 9.28 -26.85
C LEU A 244 2.65 10.76 -26.71
N ASN A 245 1.55 11.19 -27.32
CA ASN A 245 1.07 12.58 -27.25
C ASN A 245 0.54 12.95 -25.87
N ASP A 246 0.20 11.98 -25.01
CA ASP A 246 -0.29 12.19 -23.63
C ASP A 246 0.88 12.43 -22.65
N LEU A 247 2.13 12.28 -23.13
CA LEU A 247 3.32 12.50 -22.32
C LEU A 247 3.82 13.94 -22.43
N ASN A 248 4.03 14.55 -21.29
CA ASN A 248 4.75 15.83 -21.21
C ASN A 248 6.25 15.61 -21.38
N MET A 249 6.78 15.88 -22.57
CA MET A 249 8.20 15.73 -22.84
C MET A 249 9.04 16.75 -22.07
N PRO A 250 10.22 16.36 -21.55
CA PRO A 250 11.04 17.22 -20.70
C PRO A 250 11.73 18.38 -21.42
N SER A 251 11.67 18.41 -22.75
CA SER A 251 12.19 19.55 -23.53
C SER A 251 11.33 19.85 -24.76
N PRO A 252 11.15 21.14 -25.12
CA PRO A 252 10.42 21.53 -26.33
C PRO A 252 11.02 20.93 -27.62
N ALA A 253 12.35 20.79 -27.69
CA ALA A 253 13.02 20.20 -28.83
C ALA A 253 12.67 18.70 -28.98
N LEU A 254 12.62 17.97 -27.84
CA LEU A 254 12.23 16.56 -27.85
C LEU A 254 10.74 16.42 -28.21
N GLN A 255 9.89 17.30 -27.69
CA GLN A 255 8.46 17.34 -28.04
C GLN A 255 8.27 17.57 -29.56
N ALA A 256 8.96 18.53 -30.15
CA ALA A 256 8.90 18.81 -31.58
C ALA A 256 9.42 17.63 -32.42
N GLY A 257 10.55 17.02 -32.02
CA GLY A 257 11.12 15.85 -32.68
C GLY A 257 10.15 14.65 -32.65
N MET A 258 9.59 14.35 -31.48
CA MET A 258 8.62 13.26 -31.33
C MET A 258 7.32 13.52 -32.09
N SER A 259 6.85 14.75 -32.16
CA SER A 259 5.66 15.11 -32.96
C SER A 259 5.91 14.90 -34.49
N GLN A 260 7.11 15.15 -34.97
CA GLN A 260 7.47 14.87 -36.36
C GLN A 260 7.54 13.37 -36.67
N LEU A 261 7.95 12.54 -35.72
CA LEU A 261 8.01 11.09 -35.83
C LEU A 261 6.64 10.41 -35.61
N ASN A 262 5.71 11.08 -34.98
CA ASN A 262 4.37 10.61 -34.66
C ASN A 262 3.29 11.38 -35.43
N LYS A 263 3.46 11.56 -36.73
CA LYS A 263 2.50 12.29 -37.60
C LYS A 263 1.12 11.65 -37.63
N THR A 264 1.03 10.33 -37.51
CA THR A 264 -0.23 9.56 -37.48
C THR A 264 -0.93 9.65 -36.11
N GLY A 265 -0.23 10.05 -35.05
CA GLY A 265 -0.76 10.05 -33.68
C GLY A 265 -0.87 8.67 -33.03
N ASP A 266 -0.37 7.61 -33.68
CA ASP A 266 -0.54 6.22 -33.25
C ASP A 266 0.60 5.72 -32.36
N ALA A 267 1.66 6.51 -32.19
CA ALA A 267 2.80 6.11 -31.36
C ALA A 267 2.39 5.93 -29.90
N ARG A 268 2.84 4.81 -29.32
CA ARG A 268 2.54 4.41 -27.95
C ARG A 268 3.81 4.17 -27.17
N PHE A 269 3.70 4.29 -25.85
CA PHE A 269 4.76 3.90 -24.90
C PHE A 269 4.28 2.74 -24.02
N ASP A 270 5.21 1.90 -23.57
CA ASP A 270 5.03 0.84 -22.57
C ASP A 270 6.24 0.91 -21.61
N VAL A 271 5.99 1.28 -20.36
CA VAL A 271 7.00 1.38 -19.31
C VAL A 271 6.68 0.36 -18.24
N ARG A 272 7.65 -0.48 -17.90
CA ARG A 272 7.56 -1.45 -16.80
C ARG A 272 8.54 -1.06 -15.71
N GLN A 273 8.06 -1.12 -14.49
CA GLN A 273 8.80 -0.72 -13.31
C GLN A 273 8.49 -1.65 -12.14
N HIS A 274 9.44 -1.80 -11.22
CA HIS A 274 9.25 -2.51 -9.97
C HIS A 274 9.88 -1.77 -8.80
N LEU A 275 9.52 -2.16 -7.59
CA LEU A 275 10.06 -1.56 -6.37
C LEU A 275 11.52 -1.95 -6.18
N LYS A 276 12.40 -0.97 -6.02
CA LYS A 276 13.86 -1.19 -5.91
C LYS A 276 14.25 -1.95 -4.63
N LYS A 277 13.57 -1.70 -3.51
CA LYS A 277 13.84 -2.31 -2.19
C LYS A 277 12.54 -2.73 -1.56
N PRO A 278 12.27 -4.06 -1.42
CA PRO A 278 10.98 -4.55 -0.94
C PRO A 278 10.77 -4.31 0.56
N TRP A 279 11.79 -4.43 1.40
CA TRP A 279 11.69 -4.28 2.85
C TRP A 279 11.81 -2.84 3.32
N ASN A 280 11.05 -2.50 4.36
CA ASN A 280 11.09 -1.23 5.07
C ASN A 280 10.76 -1.44 6.54
N MET A 281 11.26 -0.58 7.42
CA MET A 281 10.93 -0.57 8.85
C MET A 281 9.69 0.29 9.10
N LEU A 282 8.89 -0.10 10.09
CA LEU A 282 7.69 0.60 10.53
C LEU A 282 7.74 0.86 12.04
N ALA A 283 7.13 1.97 12.45
CA ALA A 283 6.75 2.22 13.82
C ALA A 283 5.39 2.92 13.84
N GLY A 284 4.56 2.59 14.81
CA GLY A 284 3.21 3.14 14.85
C GLY A 284 2.63 3.21 16.25
N ILE A 285 1.49 3.89 16.31
CA ILE A 285 0.70 4.13 17.50
C ILE A 285 -0.78 4.00 17.16
N ARG A 286 -1.56 3.44 18.08
CA ARG A 286 -3.01 3.41 18.05
C ARG A 286 -3.54 3.96 19.35
N TYR A 287 -4.58 4.74 19.27
CA TYR A 287 -5.33 5.24 20.41
C TYR A 287 -6.80 4.86 20.24
N ASP A 288 -7.33 4.15 21.24
CA ASP A 288 -8.72 3.68 21.32
C ASP A 288 -9.43 4.49 22.42
N PRO A 289 -10.05 5.66 22.12
CA PRO A 289 -10.82 6.42 23.09
C PRO A 289 -12.12 5.74 23.52
N SER A 290 -12.60 4.78 22.73
CA SER A 290 -13.78 3.96 23.03
C SER A 290 -13.69 2.60 22.34
N ARG A 291 -14.60 1.68 22.64
CA ARG A 291 -14.70 0.38 21.98
C ARG A 291 -15.04 0.48 20.48
N HIS A 292 -15.67 1.58 20.09
CA HIS A 292 -16.16 1.79 18.74
C HIS A 292 -15.21 2.62 17.87
N PHE A 293 -14.37 3.43 18.46
CA PHE A 293 -13.55 4.38 17.70
C PHE A 293 -12.06 4.22 17.99
N SER A 294 -11.25 4.22 16.94
CA SER A 294 -9.79 4.13 17.02
C SER A 294 -9.12 5.09 16.05
N LEU A 295 -7.99 5.62 16.48
CA LEU A 295 -7.09 6.41 15.65
C LEU A 295 -5.74 5.71 15.54
N ILE A 296 -5.21 5.62 14.33
CA ILE A 296 -3.96 4.92 14.03
C ILE A 296 -3.05 5.87 13.27
N ALA A 297 -1.78 5.89 13.65
CA ALA A 297 -0.72 6.55 12.89
C ALA A 297 0.49 5.63 12.79
N GLU A 298 1.05 5.47 11.59
CA GLU A 298 2.22 4.62 11.34
C GLU A 298 3.20 5.34 10.41
N ALA A 299 4.48 5.32 10.74
CA ALA A 299 5.55 5.86 9.93
C ALA A 299 6.47 4.74 9.44
N GLY A 300 6.81 4.79 8.15
CA GLY A 300 7.83 3.92 7.56
C GLY A 300 9.10 4.71 7.28
N PHE A 301 10.24 4.10 7.56
CA PHE A 301 11.56 4.72 7.44
C PHE A 301 12.59 3.73 6.90
N GLU A 302 13.82 4.18 6.70
CA GLU A 302 14.94 3.47 6.13
C GLU A 302 15.00 3.54 4.59
N LYS A 303 14.35 2.64 3.85
CA LYS A 303 14.43 2.56 2.37
C LYS A 303 13.30 3.35 1.69
N ARG A 304 12.13 3.39 2.35
CA ARG A 304 10.97 4.17 1.94
C ARG A 304 10.54 5.06 3.09
N LYS A 305 10.11 6.27 2.74
CA LYS A 305 9.45 7.14 3.71
C LYS A 305 7.95 7.03 3.47
N SER A 306 7.23 6.50 4.44
CA SER A 306 5.78 6.42 4.40
C SER A 306 5.17 7.05 5.66
N PHE A 307 3.97 7.56 5.50
CA PHE A 307 3.14 8.03 6.58
C PHE A 307 1.72 7.56 6.33
N PHE A 308 1.14 6.89 7.29
CA PHE A 308 -0.19 6.33 7.25
C PHE A 308 -0.98 6.82 8.46
N VAL A 309 -2.23 7.22 8.22
CA VAL A 309 -3.20 7.52 9.27
C VAL A 309 -4.51 6.84 8.96
N SER A 310 -5.22 6.43 9.99
CA SER A 310 -6.53 5.79 9.87
C SER A 310 -7.43 6.21 11.04
N GLY A 311 -8.68 6.51 10.71
CA GLY A 311 -9.79 6.54 11.66
C GLY A 311 -10.64 5.28 11.44
N GLU A 312 -10.88 4.52 12.50
CA GLU A 312 -11.65 3.28 12.49
C GLU A 312 -12.90 3.43 13.34
N TYR A 313 -14.04 2.99 12.82
CA TYR A 313 -15.28 2.83 13.55
C TYR A 313 -15.73 1.37 13.51
N ARG A 314 -16.05 0.80 14.69
CA ARG A 314 -16.47 -0.60 14.84
C ARG A 314 -17.87 -0.72 15.44
N PHE A 315 -18.62 -1.73 14.98
CA PHE A 315 -20.03 -1.99 15.39
C PHE A 315 -20.38 -3.48 15.28
#